data_daa2c7d8b0753682ca52ca0de5352f84
#
_entry.id   daa2c7d8b0753682ca52ca0de5352f84
#
_cell.length_a   1.000
_cell.length_b   1.000
_cell.length_c   1.000
_cell.angle_alpha   90.00
_cell.angle_beta   90.00
_cell.angle_gamma   90.00
#
_symmetry.space_group_name_H-M   'P 1'
#
loop_
_entity.id
_entity.type
_entity.pdbx_description
1 polymer ?
#
loop_
_entity_poly.entity_id
_entity_poly.type
_entity_poly.pdbx_seq_one_letter_code
_entity_poly.pdbx_strand_id
1 'polypeptide(L)'
;MNTQTKPLPHQRSLASSQLALLAAIVLFAAITPTILMTAPAVAAQLATQWQLSASQIGDLFSTELGAMSLATLPALWWLKRVDWRRAALAAGVVFIAANLLSILAHDYPMLLALRFCSALAGGSLMIICLSSAASTSNPGRVYGLWVMGQLVVGALGLSILPRLFEHYGLSACYLILAGLMTVFLPLARYFPQGSPP
;
A
#
# COMPACT_ATOMS: atom_id res chain seq x y z
N MET A 1 -44.45 -14.49 11.26
CA MET A 1 -44.25 -14.52 9.79
C MET A 1 -43.26 -13.43 9.44
N ASN A 2 -42.00 -13.76 9.27
CA ASN A 2 -40.93 -12.79 9.01
C ASN A 2 -40.73 -12.74 7.48
N THR A 3 -41.40 -11.79 6.83
CA THR A 3 -41.21 -11.54 5.39
C THR A 3 -39.86 -10.86 5.21
N GLN A 4 -38.81 -11.64 4.95
CA GLN A 4 -37.54 -11.13 4.46
C GLN A 4 -37.80 -10.56 3.06
N THR A 5 -37.99 -9.24 2.98
CA THR A 5 -38.07 -8.52 1.71
C THR A 5 -36.71 -8.60 1.02
N LYS A 6 -36.67 -9.33 -0.11
CA LYS A 6 -35.47 -9.46 -0.96
C LYS A 6 -35.04 -8.04 -1.40
N PRO A 7 -33.82 -7.60 -1.12
CA PRO A 7 -33.39 -6.23 -1.44
C PRO A 7 -33.47 -5.98 -2.95
N LEU A 8 -33.93 -4.80 -3.31
CA LEU A 8 -34.11 -4.36 -4.70
C LEU A 8 -32.73 -4.36 -5.44
N PRO A 9 -32.71 -4.59 -6.77
CA PRO A 9 -31.46 -4.67 -7.55
C PRO A 9 -30.54 -3.47 -7.36
N HIS A 10 -31.11 -2.27 -7.23
CA HIS A 10 -30.38 -1.03 -6.98
C HIS A 10 -29.68 -1.02 -5.61
N GLN A 11 -30.30 -1.53 -4.56
CA GLN A 11 -29.71 -1.66 -3.22
C GLN A 11 -28.54 -2.65 -3.19
N ARG A 12 -28.61 -3.72 -4.00
CA ARG A 12 -27.50 -4.68 -4.14
C ARG A 12 -26.31 -4.08 -4.83
N SER A 13 -26.51 -3.26 -5.87
CA SER A 13 -25.45 -2.57 -6.60
C SER A 13 -24.71 -1.56 -5.71
N LEU A 14 -25.43 -0.79 -4.90
CA LEU A 14 -24.84 0.15 -3.94
C LEU A 14 -24.04 -0.57 -2.85
N ALA A 15 -24.56 -1.65 -2.30
CA ALA A 15 -23.86 -2.44 -1.28
C ALA A 15 -22.58 -3.08 -1.84
N SER A 16 -22.60 -3.60 -3.07
CA SER A 16 -21.40 -4.16 -3.69
C SER A 16 -20.31 -3.12 -3.98
N SER A 17 -20.70 -1.91 -4.38
CA SER A 17 -19.76 -0.80 -4.59
C SER A 17 -19.12 -0.32 -3.28
N GLN A 18 -19.88 -0.27 -2.18
CA GLN A 18 -19.36 0.09 -0.86
C GLN A 18 -18.39 -0.98 -0.32
N LEU A 19 -18.69 -2.28 -0.51
CA LEU A 19 -17.80 -3.36 -0.15
C LEU A 19 -16.50 -3.33 -0.96
N ALA A 20 -16.57 -3.01 -2.25
CA ALA A 20 -15.40 -2.88 -3.11
C ALA A 20 -14.52 -1.70 -2.72
N LEU A 21 -15.12 -0.56 -2.35
CA LEU A 21 -14.39 0.59 -1.80
C LEU A 21 -13.70 0.23 -0.48
N LEU A 22 -14.40 -0.44 0.43
CA LEU A 22 -13.83 -0.91 1.69
C LEU A 22 -12.64 -1.85 1.44
N ALA A 23 -12.80 -2.82 0.54
CA ALA A 23 -11.74 -3.74 0.15
C ALA A 23 -10.53 -2.98 -0.44
N ALA A 24 -10.76 -1.99 -1.32
CA ALA A 24 -9.70 -1.14 -1.87
C ALA A 24 -8.92 -0.42 -0.76
N ILE A 25 -9.62 0.24 0.17
CA ILE A 25 -8.99 0.95 1.29
C ILE A 25 -8.14 0.01 2.12
N VAL A 26 -8.70 -1.12 2.57
CA VAL A 26 -8.02 -2.06 3.45
C VAL A 26 -6.80 -2.70 2.76
N LEU A 27 -6.95 -3.14 1.51
CA LEU A 27 -5.88 -3.82 0.79
C LEU A 27 -4.74 -2.88 0.43
N PHE A 28 -5.02 -1.69 -0.11
CA PHE A 28 -3.96 -0.74 -0.43
C PHE A 28 -3.24 -0.25 0.83
N ALA A 29 -3.99 0.05 1.89
CA ALA A 29 -3.40 0.45 3.16
C ALA A 29 -2.58 -0.65 3.83
N ALA A 30 -2.87 -1.92 3.58
CA ALA A 30 -2.10 -3.04 4.10
C ALA A 30 -0.83 -3.31 3.26
N ILE A 31 -0.92 -3.18 1.92
CA ILE A 31 0.20 -3.50 1.02
C ILE A 31 1.29 -2.43 1.07
N THR A 32 0.92 -1.15 1.10
CA THR A 32 1.89 -0.04 0.94
C THR A 32 2.96 0.02 2.03
N PRO A 33 2.69 -0.19 3.35
CA PRO A 33 3.70 -0.15 4.38
C PRO A 33 4.33 -1.51 4.70
N THR A 34 4.14 -2.54 3.86
CA THR A 34 4.56 -3.92 4.19
C THR A 34 6.04 -4.01 4.53
N ILE A 35 6.93 -3.28 3.83
CA ILE A 35 8.38 -3.28 4.14
C ILE A 35 8.62 -2.78 5.57
N LEU A 36 7.94 -1.73 6.00
CA LEU A 36 8.03 -1.22 7.36
C LEU A 36 7.41 -2.18 8.38
N MET A 37 6.30 -2.84 8.04
CA MET A 37 5.66 -3.84 8.90
C MET A 37 6.51 -5.11 9.05
N THR A 38 7.33 -5.43 8.06
CA THR A 38 8.24 -6.59 8.05
C THR A 38 9.71 -6.20 8.24
N ALA A 39 9.95 -5.02 8.77
CA ALA A 39 11.29 -4.43 8.91
C ALA A 39 12.34 -5.38 9.52
N PRO A 40 12.09 -6.17 10.58
CA PRO A 40 13.10 -7.07 11.12
C PRO A 40 13.59 -8.11 10.09
N ALA A 41 12.68 -8.70 9.31
CA ALA A 41 13.03 -9.70 8.31
C ALA A 41 13.78 -9.05 7.13
N VAL A 42 13.32 -7.90 6.65
CA VAL A 42 13.96 -7.15 5.57
C VAL A 42 15.34 -6.64 5.99
N ALA A 43 15.48 -6.11 7.21
CA ALA A 43 16.77 -5.66 7.74
C ALA A 43 17.80 -6.78 7.81
N ALA A 44 17.42 -7.95 8.32
CA ALA A 44 18.30 -9.12 8.38
C ALA A 44 18.75 -9.54 6.98
N GLN A 45 17.86 -9.51 5.98
CA GLN A 45 18.18 -9.85 4.61
C GLN A 45 19.07 -8.80 3.93
N LEU A 46 18.87 -7.50 4.19
CA LEU A 46 19.74 -6.43 3.72
C LEU A 46 21.17 -6.57 4.29
N ALA A 47 21.28 -6.89 5.57
CA ALA A 47 22.57 -7.11 6.22
C ALA A 47 23.33 -8.31 5.62
N THR A 48 22.64 -9.40 5.33
CA THR A 48 23.29 -10.63 4.83
C THR A 48 23.53 -10.62 3.33
N GLN A 49 22.53 -10.23 2.54
CA GLN A 49 22.62 -10.28 1.07
C GLN A 49 23.39 -9.09 0.47
N TRP A 50 23.14 -7.90 1.00
CA TRP A 50 23.74 -6.65 0.50
C TRP A 50 24.93 -6.17 1.32
N GLN A 51 25.25 -6.86 2.42
CA GLN A 51 26.33 -6.50 3.34
C GLN A 51 26.23 -5.04 3.83
N LEU A 52 24.98 -4.53 3.99
CA LEU A 52 24.77 -3.16 4.43
C LEU A 52 25.05 -3.03 5.93
N SER A 53 25.66 -1.91 6.28
CA SER A 53 25.85 -1.53 7.70
C SER A 53 24.50 -1.19 8.35
N ALA A 54 24.48 -1.23 9.69
CA ALA A 54 23.29 -0.82 10.44
C ALA A 54 22.84 0.61 10.14
N SER A 55 23.79 1.52 9.86
CA SER A 55 23.48 2.90 9.45
C SER A 55 22.76 2.93 8.09
N GLN A 56 23.28 2.22 7.09
CA GLN A 56 22.66 2.17 5.75
C GLN A 56 21.26 1.55 5.78
N ILE A 57 21.05 0.53 6.60
CA ILE A 57 19.72 -0.06 6.82
C ILE A 57 18.79 0.95 7.49
N GLY A 58 19.28 1.67 8.51
CA GLY A 58 18.53 2.76 9.15
C GLY A 58 18.17 3.87 8.18
N ASP A 59 19.09 4.29 7.32
CA ASP A 59 18.86 5.29 6.29
C ASP A 59 17.79 4.84 5.28
N LEU A 60 17.78 3.55 4.92
CA LEU A 60 16.78 3.00 4.01
C LEU A 60 15.38 3.05 4.62
N PHE A 61 15.21 2.61 5.86
CA PHE A 61 13.90 2.68 6.55
C PHE A 61 13.48 4.13 6.84
N SER A 62 14.43 5.00 7.18
CA SER A 62 14.17 6.44 7.34
C SER A 62 13.72 7.08 6.04
N THR A 63 14.31 6.68 4.92
CA THR A 63 13.92 7.12 3.58
C THR A 63 12.51 6.64 3.22
N GLU A 64 12.19 5.38 3.49
CA GLU A 64 10.84 4.82 3.29
C GLU A 64 9.80 5.62 4.09
N LEU A 65 10.02 5.76 5.40
CA LEU A 65 9.09 6.48 6.27
C LEU A 65 9.00 7.97 5.93
N GLY A 66 10.15 8.58 5.65
CA GLY A 66 10.25 9.99 5.26
C GLY A 66 9.54 10.28 3.93
N ALA A 67 9.70 9.42 2.92
CA ALA A 67 9.03 9.56 1.64
C ALA A 67 7.51 9.39 1.76
N MET A 68 7.04 8.41 2.55
CA MET A 68 5.61 8.26 2.84
C MET A 68 5.04 9.50 3.52
N SER A 69 5.77 10.07 4.48
CA SER A 69 5.37 11.30 5.18
C SER A 69 5.41 12.51 4.25
N LEU A 70 6.45 12.62 3.41
CA LEU A 70 6.62 13.71 2.44
C LEU A 70 5.47 13.76 1.43
N ALA A 71 4.85 12.63 1.10
CA ALA A 71 3.67 12.57 0.23
C ALA A 71 2.51 13.43 0.74
N THR A 72 2.44 13.72 2.04
CA THR A 72 1.37 14.54 2.62
C THR A 72 1.44 16.01 2.19
N LEU A 73 2.63 16.54 1.95
CA LEU A 73 2.82 17.96 1.59
C LEU A 73 2.15 18.32 0.24
N PRO A 74 2.47 17.63 -0.87
CA PRO A 74 1.79 17.90 -2.13
C PRO A 74 0.32 17.47 -2.10
N ALA A 75 -0.05 16.52 -1.24
CA ALA A 75 -1.44 16.07 -1.11
C ALA A 75 -2.38 17.18 -0.64
N LEU A 76 -1.92 18.11 0.18
CA LEU A 76 -2.69 19.28 0.62
C LEU A 76 -3.23 20.10 -0.57
N TRP A 77 -2.53 20.03 -1.71
CA TRP A 77 -2.86 20.77 -2.91
C TRP A 77 -3.60 19.91 -3.95
N TRP A 78 -3.04 18.74 -4.30
CA TRP A 78 -3.60 17.94 -5.40
C TRP A 78 -4.86 17.16 -4.99
N LEU A 79 -5.01 16.80 -3.72
CA LEU A 79 -6.18 16.04 -3.23
C LEU A 79 -7.50 16.77 -3.51
N LYS A 80 -7.47 18.11 -3.59
CA LYS A 80 -8.61 18.96 -3.91
C LYS A 80 -8.83 19.20 -5.41
N ARG A 81 -7.90 18.78 -6.27
CA ARG A 81 -7.88 19.15 -7.70
C ARG A 81 -7.86 17.96 -8.64
N VAL A 82 -7.48 16.79 -8.14
CA VAL A 82 -7.27 15.59 -8.95
C VAL A 82 -8.33 14.53 -8.63
N ASP A 83 -8.76 13.80 -9.64
CA ASP A 83 -9.61 12.63 -9.50
C ASP A 83 -8.82 11.54 -8.72
N TRP A 84 -9.34 11.13 -7.58
CA TRP A 84 -8.69 10.17 -6.68
C TRP A 84 -8.50 8.80 -7.32
N ARG A 85 -9.37 8.40 -8.26
CA ARG A 85 -9.19 7.15 -9.02
C ARG A 85 -7.95 7.22 -9.90
N ARG A 86 -7.78 8.32 -10.63
CA ARG A 86 -6.62 8.53 -11.50
C ARG A 86 -5.34 8.64 -10.68
N ALA A 87 -5.39 9.36 -9.57
CA ALA A 87 -4.27 9.49 -8.65
C ALA A 87 -3.88 8.13 -8.05
N ALA A 88 -4.86 7.31 -7.63
CA ALA A 88 -4.60 5.98 -7.10
C ALA A 88 -4.03 5.03 -8.16
N LEU A 89 -4.55 5.07 -9.39
CA LEU A 89 -3.99 4.29 -10.51
C LEU A 89 -2.55 4.70 -10.81
N ALA A 90 -2.27 6.01 -10.92
CA ALA A 90 -0.93 6.51 -11.20
C ALA A 90 0.06 6.13 -10.07
N ALA A 91 -0.31 6.34 -8.83
CA ALA A 91 0.51 5.97 -7.68
C ALA A 91 0.73 4.45 -7.60
N GLY A 92 -0.32 3.64 -7.87
CA GLY A 92 -0.20 2.19 -7.92
C GLY A 92 0.75 1.70 -9.01
N VAL A 93 0.70 2.30 -10.21
CA VAL A 93 1.63 1.98 -11.32
C VAL A 93 3.06 2.36 -10.93
N VAL A 94 3.29 3.53 -10.34
CA VAL A 94 4.63 3.94 -9.86
C VAL A 94 5.12 2.98 -8.77
N PHE A 95 4.26 2.58 -7.83
CA PHE A 95 4.60 1.61 -6.80
C PHE A 95 5.02 0.26 -7.40
N ILE A 96 4.28 -0.26 -8.37
CA ILE A 96 4.61 -1.51 -9.07
C ILE A 96 5.95 -1.36 -9.79
N ALA A 97 6.12 -0.31 -10.59
CA ALA A 97 7.35 -0.09 -11.35
C ALA A 97 8.58 0.05 -10.44
N ALA A 98 8.48 0.84 -9.36
CA ALA A 98 9.58 1.02 -8.42
C ALA A 98 9.95 -0.29 -7.70
N ASN A 99 8.97 -1.13 -7.34
CA ASN A 99 9.25 -2.44 -6.76
C ASN A 99 9.89 -3.40 -7.77
N LEU A 100 9.41 -3.46 -9.01
CA LEU A 100 10.02 -4.29 -10.06
C LEU A 100 11.44 -3.82 -10.38
N LEU A 101 11.67 -2.52 -10.50
CA LEU A 101 13.00 -1.96 -10.73
C LEU A 101 13.95 -2.20 -9.55
N SER A 102 13.44 -2.27 -8.32
CA SER A 102 14.25 -2.61 -7.13
C SER A 102 14.86 -4.01 -7.20
N ILE A 103 14.28 -4.93 -7.97
CA ILE A 103 14.84 -6.25 -8.24
C ILE A 103 16.14 -6.12 -9.07
N LEU A 104 16.21 -5.10 -9.91
CA LEU A 104 17.34 -4.84 -10.81
C LEU A 104 18.37 -3.86 -10.20
N ALA A 105 18.18 -3.44 -8.95
CA ALA A 105 19.13 -2.55 -8.31
C ALA A 105 20.49 -3.23 -8.12
N HIS A 106 21.56 -2.57 -8.55
CA HIS A 106 22.93 -3.09 -8.51
C HIS A 106 23.77 -2.47 -7.40
N ASP A 107 23.36 -1.32 -6.91
CA ASP A 107 24.06 -0.58 -5.86
C ASP A 107 23.08 0.02 -4.84
N TYR A 108 23.62 0.43 -3.70
CA TYR A 108 22.83 0.99 -2.60
C TYR A 108 22.14 2.33 -2.96
N PRO A 109 22.80 3.30 -3.64
CA PRO A 109 22.14 4.54 -4.05
C PRO A 109 20.93 4.32 -4.96
N MET A 110 21.04 3.39 -5.91
CA MET A 110 19.93 3.03 -6.80
C MET A 110 18.78 2.40 -6.00
N LEU A 111 19.11 1.47 -5.10
CA LEU A 111 18.09 0.87 -4.24
C LEU A 111 17.39 1.92 -3.39
N LEU A 112 18.14 2.84 -2.77
CA LEU A 112 17.60 3.91 -1.94
C LEU A 112 16.66 4.83 -2.73
N ALA A 113 17.02 5.23 -3.95
CA ALA A 113 16.19 6.05 -4.82
C ALA A 113 14.89 5.34 -5.22
N LEU A 114 14.97 4.06 -5.56
CA LEU A 114 13.79 3.26 -5.92
C LEU A 114 12.87 3.04 -4.72
N ARG A 115 13.43 2.84 -3.53
CA ARG A 115 12.65 2.76 -2.30
C ARG A 115 11.96 4.08 -1.97
N PHE A 116 12.64 5.20 -2.15
CA PHE A 116 12.04 6.53 -2.02
C PHE A 116 10.84 6.69 -2.97
N CYS A 117 10.99 6.36 -4.26
CA CYS A 117 9.90 6.44 -5.23
C CYS A 117 8.72 5.52 -4.87
N SER A 118 9.00 4.27 -4.47
CA SER A 118 7.98 3.32 -4.03
C SER A 118 7.23 3.82 -2.81
N ALA A 119 7.95 4.33 -1.83
CA ALA A 119 7.37 4.83 -0.57
C ALA A 119 6.56 6.12 -0.78
N LEU A 120 7.02 7.02 -1.65
CA LEU A 120 6.28 8.23 -2.02
C LEU A 120 4.94 7.88 -2.71
N ALA A 121 4.96 6.92 -3.62
CA ALA A 121 3.76 6.39 -4.27
C ALA A 121 2.84 5.69 -3.25
N GLY A 122 3.39 4.85 -2.38
CA GLY A 122 2.67 4.20 -1.28
C GLY A 122 2.03 5.19 -0.32
N GLY A 123 2.75 6.25 0.07
CA GLY A 123 2.23 7.34 0.89
C GLY A 123 1.08 8.09 0.23
N SER A 124 1.17 8.34 -1.08
CA SER A 124 0.08 8.95 -1.86
C SER A 124 -1.18 8.07 -1.87
N LEU A 125 -1.04 6.75 -2.06
CA LEU A 125 -2.14 5.80 -1.94
C LEU A 125 -2.74 5.78 -0.52
N MET A 126 -1.89 5.82 0.51
CA MET A 126 -2.31 5.86 1.90
C MET A 126 -3.19 7.07 2.21
N ILE A 127 -2.83 8.25 1.67
CA ILE A 127 -3.60 9.48 1.85
C ILE A 127 -4.97 9.37 1.16
N ILE A 128 -5.04 8.79 -0.04
CA ILE A 128 -6.32 8.54 -0.73
C ILE A 128 -7.18 7.57 0.09
N CYS A 129 -6.59 6.50 0.63
CA CYS A 129 -7.28 5.56 1.51
C CYS A 129 -7.80 6.26 2.77
N LEU A 130 -6.98 7.09 3.42
CA LEU A 130 -7.33 7.84 4.63
C LEU A 130 -8.50 8.79 4.37
N SER A 131 -8.42 9.56 3.30
CA SER A 131 -9.46 10.52 2.90
C SER A 131 -10.77 9.81 2.52
N SER A 132 -10.66 8.68 1.81
CA SER A 132 -11.82 7.86 1.44
C SER A 132 -12.48 7.20 2.65
N ALA A 133 -11.69 6.71 3.62
CA ALA A 133 -12.20 6.14 4.86
C ALA A 133 -12.96 7.17 5.68
N ALA A 134 -12.43 8.41 5.78
CA ALA A 134 -13.07 9.51 6.49
C ALA A 134 -14.44 9.91 5.90
N SER A 135 -14.64 9.69 4.59
CA SER A 135 -15.90 10.00 3.90
C SER A 135 -16.96 8.88 3.97
N THR A 136 -16.66 7.75 4.61
CA THR A 136 -17.62 6.64 4.76
C THR A 136 -18.62 6.90 5.89
N SER A 137 -19.74 6.17 5.89
CA SER A 137 -20.77 6.27 6.94
C SER A 137 -20.29 5.81 8.32
N ASN A 138 -19.24 4.99 8.39
CA ASN A 138 -18.65 4.52 9.65
C ASN A 138 -17.11 4.49 9.55
N PRO A 139 -16.45 5.66 9.65
CA PRO A 139 -14.99 5.75 9.55
C PRO A 139 -14.25 4.89 10.57
N GLY A 140 -14.72 4.81 11.81
CA GLY A 140 -14.09 4.03 12.86
C GLY A 140 -13.98 2.54 12.52
N ARG A 141 -15.05 1.97 11.93
CA ARG A 141 -15.02 0.58 11.44
C ARG A 141 -13.99 0.39 10.31
N VAL A 142 -13.92 1.34 9.38
CA VAL A 142 -13.01 1.27 8.24
C VAL A 142 -11.56 1.33 8.72
N TYR A 143 -11.23 2.25 9.63
CA TYR A 143 -9.90 2.34 10.23
C TYR A 143 -9.55 1.09 11.05
N GLY A 144 -10.50 0.52 11.79
CA GLY A 144 -10.28 -0.73 12.52
C GLY A 144 -9.92 -1.89 11.57
N LEU A 145 -10.67 -2.04 10.47
CA LEU A 145 -10.38 -3.06 9.44
C LEU A 145 -9.05 -2.79 8.72
N TRP A 146 -8.72 -1.53 8.46
CA TRP A 146 -7.43 -1.12 7.92
C TRP A 146 -6.27 -1.61 8.81
N VAL A 147 -6.30 -1.24 10.11
CA VAL A 147 -5.25 -1.64 11.06
C VAL A 147 -5.16 -3.17 11.15
N MET A 148 -6.28 -3.87 11.21
CA MET A 148 -6.29 -5.33 11.20
C MET A 148 -5.67 -5.89 9.92
N GLY A 149 -5.97 -5.31 8.76
CA GLY A 149 -5.36 -5.71 7.48
C GLY A 149 -3.83 -5.55 7.50
N GLN A 150 -3.32 -4.43 8.01
CA GLN A 150 -1.88 -4.21 8.17
C GLN A 150 -1.23 -5.24 9.11
N LEU A 151 -1.85 -5.52 10.25
CA LEU A 151 -1.34 -6.51 11.20
C LEU A 151 -1.31 -7.92 10.62
N VAL A 152 -2.36 -8.30 9.88
CA VAL A 152 -2.41 -9.61 9.20
C VAL A 152 -1.32 -9.71 8.14
N VAL A 153 -1.18 -8.71 7.27
CA VAL A 153 -0.13 -8.69 6.23
C VAL A 153 1.26 -8.67 6.86
N GLY A 154 1.48 -7.91 7.93
CA GLY A 154 2.73 -7.88 8.68
C GLY A 154 3.07 -9.24 9.29
N ALA A 155 2.12 -9.89 9.96
CA ALA A 155 2.30 -11.19 10.59
C ALA A 155 2.59 -12.29 9.54
N LEU A 156 1.83 -12.31 8.44
CA LEU A 156 2.07 -13.22 7.33
C LEU A 156 3.44 -12.97 6.69
N GLY A 157 3.79 -11.71 6.46
CA GLY A 157 5.08 -11.32 5.92
C GLY A 157 6.24 -11.78 6.80
N LEU A 158 6.20 -11.52 8.10
CA LEU A 158 7.24 -11.97 9.05
C LEU A 158 7.34 -13.50 9.12
N SER A 159 6.26 -14.22 8.87
CA SER A 159 6.26 -15.69 8.89
C SER A 159 6.77 -16.31 7.58
N ILE A 160 6.52 -15.66 6.44
CA ILE A 160 6.75 -16.21 5.11
C ILE A 160 8.04 -15.68 4.48
N LEU A 161 8.32 -14.37 4.62
CA LEU A 161 9.47 -13.73 3.96
C LEU A 161 10.82 -14.37 4.31
N PRO A 162 11.14 -14.73 5.57
CA PRO A 162 12.43 -15.34 5.88
C PRO A 162 12.69 -16.60 5.05
N ARG A 163 11.68 -17.45 4.87
CA ARG A 163 11.82 -18.67 4.05
C ARG A 163 11.98 -18.38 2.56
N LEU A 164 11.30 -17.34 2.07
CA LEU A 164 11.43 -16.93 0.67
C LEU A 164 12.79 -16.26 0.41
N PHE A 165 13.33 -15.56 1.39
CA PHE A 165 14.63 -14.93 1.29
C PHE A 165 15.78 -15.93 1.16
N GLU A 166 15.68 -17.12 1.78
CA GLU A 166 16.65 -18.19 1.63
C GLU A 166 16.79 -18.66 0.17
N HIS A 167 15.72 -18.60 -0.62
CA HIS A 167 15.69 -19.14 -1.98
C HIS A 167 15.76 -18.04 -3.06
N TYR A 168 15.10 -16.91 -2.82
CA TYR A 168 14.91 -15.85 -3.82
C TYR A 168 15.51 -14.51 -3.42
N GLY A 169 16.09 -14.41 -2.23
CA GLY A 169 16.64 -13.17 -1.71
C GLY A 169 15.57 -12.07 -1.54
N LEU A 170 16.05 -10.84 -1.43
CA LEU A 170 15.21 -9.65 -1.21
C LEU A 170 14.22 -9.41 -2.38
N SER A 171 14.54 -9.89 -3.58
CA SER A 171 13.68 -9.80 -4.76
C SER A 171 12.28 -10.41 -4.54
N ALA A 172 12.18 -11.44 -3.68
CA ALA A 172 10.90 -12.04 -3.33
C ALA A 172 9.92 -11.02 -2.73
N CYS A 173 10.41 -10.16 -1.82
CA CYS A 173 9.58 -9.13 -1.21
C CYS A 173 9.05 -8.13 -2.25
N TYR A 174 9.94 -7.64 -3.11
CA TYR A 174 9.56 -6.66 -4.14
C TYR A 174 8.61 -7.24 -5.18
N LEU A 175 8.82 -8.51 -5.56
CA LEU A 175 7.94 -9.21 -6.49
C LEU A 175 6.55 -9.43 -5.90
N ILE A 176 6.46 -9.82 -4.62
CA ILE A 176 5.19 -9.98 -3.90
C ILE A 176 4.44 -8.65 -3.83
N LEU A 177 5.12 -7.56 -3.47
CA LEU A 177 4.50 -6.24 -3.38
C LEU A 177 3.98 -5.77 -4.74
N ALA A 178 4.79 -5.91 -5.80
CA ALA A 178 4.37 -5.57 -7.16
C ALA A 178 3.21 -6.45 -7.64
N GLY A 179 3.25 -7.74 -7.35
CA GLY A 179 2.20 -8.70 -7.72
C GLY A 179 0.89 -8.43 -7.00
N LEU A 180 0.91 -8.25 -5.69
CA LEU A 180 -0.28 -7.90 -4.92
C LEU A 180 -0.89 -6.58 -5.39
N MET A 181 -0.06 -5.54 -5.59
CA MET A 181 -0.54 -4.26 -6.09
C MET A 181 -1.15 -4.41 -7.48
N THR A 182 -0.55 -5.18 -8.38
CA THR A 182 -1.08 -5.42 -9.73
C THR A 182 -2.45 -6.10 -9.69
N VAL A 183 -2.61 -7.11 -8.84
CA VAL A 183 -3.89 -7.86 -8.70
C VAL A 183 -5.00 -6.95 -8.15
N PHE A 184 -4.68 -6.09 -7.18
CA PHE A 184 -5.69 -5.25 -6.54
C PHE A 184 -5.84 -3.86 -7.17
N LEU A 185 -4.94 -3.43 -8.05
CA LEU A 185 -5.00 -2.12 -8.71
C LEU A 185 -6.35 -1.81 -9.39
N PRO A 186 -7.07 -2.77 -10.00
CA PRO A 186 -8.41 -2.50 -10.55
C PRO A 186 -9.43 -2.01 -9.52
N LEU A 187 -9.21 -2.25 -8.22
CA LEU A 187 -10.06 -1.70 -7.16
C LEU A 187 -9.96 -0.18 -7.03
N ALA A 188 -8.92 0.44 -7.58
CA ALA A 188 -8.77 1.91 -7.60
C ALA A 188 -9.97 2.62 -8.27
N ARG A 189 -10.68 1.94 -9.16
CA ARG A 189 -11.91 2.44 -9.80
C ARG A 189 -13.07 2.75 -8.83
N TYR A 190 -13.02 2.19 -7.63
CA TYR A 190 -14.07 2.39 -6.62
C TYR A 190 -13.82 3.59 -5.71
N PHE A 191 -12.64 4.21 -5.76
CA PHE A 191 -12.42 5.47 -5.05
C PHE A 191 -13.34 6.58 -5.57
N PRO A 192 -13.68 7.58 -4.74
CA PRO A 192 -14.49 8.73 -5.18
C PRO A 192 -13.90 9.45 -6.39
N GLN A 193 -14.77 9.93 -7.27
CA GLN A 193 -14.36 10.82 -8.37
C GLN A 193 -14.35 12.25 -7.85
N GLY A 194 -13.18 12.84 -7.76
CA GLY A 194 -13.03 14.23 -7.37
C GLY A 194 -13.06 14.48 -5.88
N SER A 195 -12.73 15.71 -5.54
CA SER A 195 -12.78 16.25 -4.18
C SER A 195 -14.21 16.25 -3.66
N PRO A 196 -14.49 15.79 -2.44
CA PRO A 196 -15.76 16.16 -1.81
C PRO A 196 -15.83 17.70 -1.72
N PRO A 197 -17.02 18.27 -1.83
CA PRO A 197 -17.24 19.72 -1.77
C PRO A 197 -16.72 20.35 -0.48
#